data_8bdef6dcb79c4bcd4a0bee19858a185f
#
_entry.id   8bdef6dcb79c4bcd4a0bee19858a185f
#
_cell.length_a   1.000
_cell.length_b   1.000
_cell.length_c   1.000
_cell.angle_alpha   90.00
_cell.angle_beta   90.00
_cell.angle_gamma   90.00
#
_symmetry.space_group_name_H-M   'P 1'
#
loop_
_entity.id
_entity.type
_entity.pdbx_description
1 polymer ?
#
loop_
_entity_poly.entity_id
_entity_poly.type
_entity_poly.pdbx_seq_one_letter_code
_entity_poly.pdbx_strand_id
1 'polypeptide(L)'
;MAIVGIDKLSLLDYEDKVSVVLFSQACNMRCPFCHNGAAVLGASKEDELDFDEILAFLKTRTGLVDAVVFSGGEPTMLEDLKVKIKAVRDLGFLIKLDTNGTNPELLEELLDEGLLDYVAMDIKNCPNLYAETCGLKFINVDNIKKSISLLINKAPDYEFRTTLVKEFHERMDYDAFKELIKGAKRLFLQKFVDREGCIKKGLHEVDVVEASKLRDYLSGFIPEVNLRGY
;
A
#
# COMPACT_ATOMS: atom_id res chain seq x y z
N MET A 1 -5.51 13.94 -11.01
CA MET A 1 -4.33 13.22 -10.48
C MET A 1 -3.84 12.28 -11.56
N ALA A 2 -2.53 11.97 -11.56
CA ALA A 2 -1.89 11.32 -12.69
C ALA A 2 -0.93 10.21 -12.25
N ILE A 3 -0.47 9.38 -13.19
CA ILE A 3 0.72 8.54 -13.04
C ILE A 3 1.94 9.43 -13.30
N VAL A 4 2.88 9.46 -12.37
CA VAL A 4 4.07 10.34 -12.42
C VAL A 4 5.38 9.57 -12.37
N GLY A 5 5.33 8.26 -12.31
CA GLY A 5 6.52 7.42 -12.30
C GLY A 5 6.23 6.01 -12.76
N ILE A 6 7.25 5.38 -13.31
CA ILE A 6 7.22 3.98 -13.73
C ILE A 6 8.53 3.31 -13.34
N ASP A 7 8.45 2.20 -12.59
CA ASP A 7 9.53 1.23 -12.51
C ASP A 7 9.26 0.14 -13.55
N LYS A 8 10.16 0.06 -14.52
CA LYS A 8 9.98 -0.80 -15.72
C LYS A 8 10.23 -2.28 -15.43
N LEU A 9 10.78 -2.61 -14.27
CA LEU A 9 11.04 -3.98 -13.85
C LEU A 9 11.30 -4.06 -12.34
N SER A 10 10.40 -4.70 -11.62
CA SER A 10 10.55 -5.00 -10.21
C SER A 10 10.38 -6.49 -9.93
N LEU A 11 11.21 -7.01 -9.03
CA LEU A 11 11.14 -8.35 -8.47
C LEU A 11 10.73 -8.34 -7.00
N LEU A 12 10.38 -7.15 -6.45
CA LEU A 12 10.11 -6.93 -5.03
C LEU A 12 8.65 -6.54 -4.75
N ASP A 13 8.00 -5.89 -5.73
CA ASP A 13 6.69 -5.28 -5.50
C ASP A 13 5.52 -6.26 -5.64
N TYR A 14 5.73 -7.43 -6.22
CA TYR A 14 4.77 -8.52 -6.24
C TYR A 14 5.52 -9.83 -6.02
N GLU A 15 5.24 -10.53 -4.90
CA GLU A 15 5.91 -11.76 -4.52
C GLU A 15 5.77 -12.83 -5.63
N ASP A 16 6.87 -13.48 -5.99
CA ASP A 16 6.97 -14.51 -7.03
C ASP A 16 6.55 -14.04 -8.46
N LYS A 17 6.49 -12.74 -8.71
CA LYS A 17 6.13 -12.18 -10.01
C LYS A 17 7.15 -11.14 -10.45
N VAL A 18 7.41 -11.12 -11.75
CA VAL A 18 8.08 -9.99 -12.40
C VAL A 18 7.03 -8.93 -12.67
N SER A 19 7.22 -7.71 -12.17
CA SER A 19 6.22 -6.67 -12.29
C SER A 19 6.75 -5.35 -12.85
N VAL A 20 5.84 -4.55 -13.39
CA VAL A 20 6.01 -3.11 -13.66
C VAL A 20 5.26 -2.37 -12.57
N VAL A 21 5.84 -1.31 -12.00
CA VAL A 21 5.17 -0.49 -10.98
C VAL A 21 4.84 0.88 -11.56
N LEU A 22 3.58 1.28 -11.42
CA LEU A 22 3.07 2.60 -11.80
C LEU A 22 2.83 3.42 -10.53
N PHE A 23 3.50 4.57 -10.43
CA PHE A 23 3.40 5.44 -9.26
C PHE A 23 2.42 6.58 -9.51
N SER A 24 1.35 6.60 -8.73
CA SER A 24 0.37 7.70 -8.73
C SER A 24 0.88 8.91 -7.97
N GLN A 25 0.49 10.08 -8.44
CA GLN A 25 0.67 11.37 -7.77
C GLN A 25 -0.31 11.53 -6.62
N ALA A 26 0.08 12.32 -5.62
CA ALA A 26 -0.72 12.73 -4.47
C ALA A 26 -1.13 11.58 -3.54
N CYS A 27 -1.50 11.96 -2.35
CA CYS A 27 -2.04 11.08 -1.32
C CYS A 27 -2.93 11.93 -0.41
N ASN A 28 -3.95 11.35 0.16
CA ASN A 28 -4.77 11.99 1.19
C ASN A 28 -4.18 11.87 2.60
N MET A 29 -3.04 11.22 2.75
CA MET A 29 -2.23 11.17 3.98
C MET A 29 -0.94 11.97 3.83
N ARG A 30 -0.31 12.31 4.97
CA ARG A 30 0.97 13.03 5.07
C ARG A 30 1.89 12.34 6.07
N CYS A 31 1.96 11.00 5.99
CA CYS A 31 2.76 10.19 6.90
C CYS A 31 4.20 10.72 6.96
N PRO A 32 4.73 11.11 8.12
CA PRO A 32 6.06 11.70 8.23
C PRO A 32 7.18 10.82 7.66
N PHE A 33 6.99 9.50 7.73
CA PHE A 33 7.92 8.47 7.25
C PHE A 33 7.69 8.03 5.79
N CYS A 34 6.84 8.73 5.04
CA CYS A 34 6.53 8.35 3.66
C CYS A 34 7.77 8.50 2.77
N HIS A 35 8.19 7.42 2.13
CA HIS A 35 9.32 7.39 1.20
C HIS A 35 9.02 8.08 -0.15
N ASN A 36 7.76 8.18 -0.51
CA ASN A 36 7.29 8.81 -1.75
C ASN A 36 6.98 10.30 -1.55
N GLY A 37 7.73 10.99 -0.67
CA GLY A 37 7.48 12.39 -0.31
C GLY A 37 7.40 13.32 -1.51
N ALA A 38 8.25 13.15 -2.52
CA ALA A 38 8.23 13.94 -3.74
C ALA A 38 6.89 13.77 -4.50
N ALA A 39 6.44 12.54 -4.71
CA ALA A 39 5.17 12.27 -5.38
C ALA A 39 3.96 12.78 -4.58
N VAL A 40 4.03 12.73 -3.23
CA VAL A 40 2.94 13.15 -2.34
C VAL A 40 2.84 14.65 -2.18
N LEU A 41 3.98 15.38 -2.16
CA LEU A 41 4.05 16.80 -1.82
C LEU A 41 4.34 17.71 -3.02
N GLY A 42 4.99 17.25 -4.06
CA GLY A 42 5.64 18.11 -5.03
C GLY A 42 5.50 17.76 -6.50
N ALA A 43 4.83 16.68 -6.88
CA ALA A 43 4.68 16.38 -8.31
C ALA A 43 3.82 17.44 -9.00
N SER A 44 4.37 18.04 -10.08
CA SER A 44 3.67 19.02 -10.91
C SER A 44 2.89 18.32 -12.03
N LYS A 45 2.03 19.08 -12.75
CA LYS A 45 1.37 18.51 -13.95
C LYS A 45 2.37 18.14 -15.06
N GLU A 46 3.56 18.74 -15.04
CA GLU A 46 4.63 18.47 -16.00
C GLU A 46 5.29 17.11 -15.78
N ASP A 47 5.08 16.50 -14.60
CA ASP A 47 5.56 15.17 -14.26
C ASP A 47 4.60 14.05 -14.71
N GLU A 48 3.44 14.39 -15.26
CA GLU A 48 2.44 13.42 -15.71
C GLU A 48 2.94 12.61 -16.90
N LEU A 49 2.91 11.30 -16.74
CA LEU A 49 3.23 10.37 -17.83
C LEU A 49 1.97 10.12 -18.68
N ASP A 50 2.14 10.15 -20.00
CA ASP A 50 1.08 9.80 -20.93
C ASP A 50 0.72 8.32 -20.78
N PHE A 51 -0.55 8.05 -20.45
CA PHE A 51 -1.00 6.70 -20.21
C PHE A 51 -1.04 5.84 -21.48
N ASP A 52 -1.22 6.42 -22.66
CA ASP A 52 -1.15 5.70 -23.94
C ASP A 52 0.30 5.26 -24.23
N GLU A 53 1.29 6.08 -23.87
CA GLU A 53 2.70 5.67 -23.94
C GLU A 53 3.03 4.54 -22.95
N ILE A 54 2.46 4.58 -21.72
CA ILE A 54 2.56 3.48 -20.74
C ILE A 54 1.96 2.20 -21.33
N LEU A 55 0.77 2.26 -21.91
CA LEU A 55 0.14 1.10 -22.55
C LEU A 55 0.94 0.57 -23.72
N ALA A 56 1.50 1.46 -24.55
CA ALA A 56 2.39 1.07 -25.65
C ALA A 56 3.65 0.35 -25.14
N PHE A 57 4.26 0.85 -24.06
CA PHE A 57 5.36 0.17 -23.39
C PHE A 57 4.95 -1.19 -22.85
N LEU A 58 3.84 -1.29 -22.12
CA LEU A 58 3.35 -2.54 -21.54
C LEU A 58 3.07 -3.60 -22.61
N LYS A 59 2.53 -3.22 -23.77
CA LYS A 59 2.36 -4.14 -24.91
C LYS A 59 3.66 -4.81 -25.32
N THR A 60 4.81 -4.12 -25.25
CA THR A 60 6.12 -4.71 -25.54
C THR A 60 6.63 -5.66 -24.46
N ARG A 61 5.94 -5.71 -23.30
CA ARG A 61 6.32 -6.54 -22.14
C ARG A 61 5.43 -7.77 -21.95
N THR A 62 4.39 -7.92 -22.77
CA THR A 62 3.50 -9.11 -22.72
C THR A 62 4.34 -10.39 -22.89
N GLY A 63 4.18 -11.34 -21.95
CA GLY A 63 4.92 -12.59 -21.88
C GLY A 63 6.35 -12.46 -21.29
N LEU A 64 6.80 -11.26 -20.93
CA LEU A 64 8.08 -11.01 -20.25
C LEU A 64 7.90 -10.56 -18.81
N VAL A 65 6.77 -9.93 -18.51
CA VAL A 65 6.35 -9.42 -17.18
C VAL A 65 5.01 -10.04 -16.84
N ASP A 66 4.81 -10.44 -15.60
CA ASP A 66 3.59 -11.10 -15.13
C ASP A 66 2.50 -10.12 -14.72
N ALA A 67 2.88 -9.00 -14.09
CA ALA A 67 1.97 -8.14 -13.38
C ALA A 67 2.27 -6.65 -13.55
N VAL A 68 1.24 -5.84 -13.31
CA VAL A 68 1.37 -4.39 -13.12
C VAL A 68 0.87 -4.03 -11.72
N VAL A 69 1.69 -3.29 -10.98
CA VAL A 69 1.39 -2.80 -9.64
C VAL A 69 1.01 -1.33 -9.71
N PHE A 70 -0.18 -0.99 -9.26
CA PHE A 70 -0.60 0.40 -9.06
C PHE A 70 -0.25 0.82 -7.63
N SER A 71 0.69 1.77 -7.48
CA SER A 71 1.28 2.21 -6.21
C SER A 71 1.52 3.72 -6.22
N GLY A 72 2.43 4.24 -5.38
CA GLY A 72 2.88 5.63 -5.38
C GLY A 72 2.40 6.44 -4.19
N GLY A 73 1.58 7.46 -4.41
CA GLY A 73 0.87 8.19 -3.36
C GLY A 73 -0.29 7.34 -2.82
N GLU A 74 -1.51 7.64 -3.25
CA GLU A 74 -2.68 6.79 -3.05
C GLU A 74 -3.41 6.58 -4.39
N PRO A 75 -3.27 5.41 -5.03
CA PRO A 75 -3.86 5.15 -6.34
C PRO A 75 -5.37 5.32 -6.39
N THR A 76 -6.08 4.99 -5.31
CA THR A 76 -7.56 5.12 -5.26
C THR A 76 -8.05 6.57 -5.30
N MET A 77 -7.14 7.55 -5.32
CA MET A 77 -7.46 8.96 -5.58
C MET A 77 -7.47 9.32 -7.08
N LEU A 78 -6.99 8.44 -7.97
CA LEU A 78 -7.10 8.65 -9.42
C LEU A 78 -8.56 8.44 -9.84
N GLU A 79 -9.17 9.46 -10.44
CA GLU A 79 -10.57 9.41 -10.88
C GLU A 79 -10.81 8.35 -11.96
N ASP A 80 -9.78 8.07 -12.76
CA ASP A 80 -9.80 7.10 -13.86
C ASP A 80 -9.07 5.79 -13.57
N LEU A 81 -8.75 5.50 -12.27
CA LEU A 81 -8.01 4.30 -11.88
C LEU A 81 -8.63 3.03 -12.46
N LYS A 82 -9.95 2.88 -12.35
CA LYS A 82 -10.67 1.71 -12.86
C LYS A 82 -10.51 1.53 -14.37
N VAL A 83 -10.54 2.63 -15.12
CA VAL A 83 -10.35 2.62 -16.59
C VAL A 83 -8.91 2.18 -16.91
N LYS A 84 -7.94 2.71 -16.19
CA LYS A 84 -6.52 2.36 -16.34
C LYS A 84 -6.28 0.87 -16.02
N ILE A 85 -6.84 0.38 -14.92
CA ILE A 85 -6.74 -1.03 -14.53
C ILE A 85 -7.33 -1.93 -15.62
N LYS A 86 -8.53 -1.62 -16.14
CA LYS A 86 -9.15 -2.40 -17.23
C LYS A 86 -8.26 -2.45 -18.46
N ALA A 87 -7.74 -1.30 -18.89
CA ALA A 87 -6.87 -1.24 -20.07
C ALA A 87 -5.58 -2.07 -19.91
N VAL A 88 -4.99 -2.10 -18.72
CA VAL A 88 -3.83 -2.94 -18.42
C VAL A 88 -4.21 -4.42 -18.35
N ARG A 89 -5.35 -4.75 -17.73
CA ARG A 89 -5.85 -6.12 -17.64
C ARG A 89 -6.16 -6.72 -19.00
N ASP A 90 -6.69 -5.92 -19.93
CA ASP A 90 -6.99 -6.33 -21.31
C ASP A 90 -5.71 -6.71 -22.10
N LEU A 91 -4.53 -6.28 -21.64
CA LEU A 91 -3.24 -6.72 -22.17
C LEU A 91 -2.77 -8.07 -21.62
N GLY A 92 -3.50 -8.64 -20.63
CA GLY A 92 -3.24 -9.96 -20.05
C GLY A 92 -2.38 -9.95 -18.79
N PHE A 93 -2.10 -8.77 -18.19
CA PHE A 93 -1.33 -8.67 -16.95
C PHE A 93 -2.20 -8.96 -15.71
N LEU A 94 -1.59 -9.55 -14.70
CA LEU A 94 -2.12 -9.55 -13.33
C LEU A 94 -2.06 -8.13 -12.76
N ILE A 95 -3.05 -7.80 -11.92
CA ILE A 95 -3.17 -6.47 -11.32
C ILE A 95 -2.98 -6.54 -9.81
N LYS A 96 -1.97 -5.81 -9.31
CA LYS A 96 -1.80 -5.55 -7.88
C LYS A 96 -2.11 -4.09 -7.58
N LEU A 97 -2.83 -3.87 -6.48
CA LEU A 97 -3.11 -2.55 -5.94
C LEU A 97 -2.45 -2.39 -4.56
N ASP A 98 -1.58 -1.38 -4.43
CA ASP A 98 -1.12 -0.89 -3.14
C ASP A 98 -2.01 0.26 -2.69
N THR A 99 -2.59 0.20 -1.49
CA THR A 99 -3.52 1.24 -1.02
C THR A 99 -3.42 1.48 0.48
N ASN A 100 -3.79 2.67 0.91
CA ASN A 100 -3.94 3.01 2.32
C ASN A 100 -5.35 2.69 2.87
N GLY A 101 -6.25 2.21 2.04
CA GLY A 101 -7.57 1.73 2.43
C GLY A 101 -8.61 2.80 2.77
N THR A 102 -8.37 4.06 2.42
CA THR A 102 -9.32 5.16 2.75
C THR A 102 -10.53 5.24 1.83
N ASN A 103 -10.51 4.54 0.69
CA ASN A 103 -11.60 4.54 -0.31
C ASN A 103 -12.21 3.13 -0.46
N PRO A 104 -12.99 2.66 0.54
CA PRO A 104 -13.58 1.33 0.50
C PRO A 104 -14.60 1.16 -0.63
N GLU A 105 -15.28 2.21 -1.05
CA GLU A 105 -16.29 2.16 -2.10
C GLU A 105 -15.66 1.77 -3.45
N LEU A 106 -14.56 2.43 -3.85
CA LEU A 106 -13.83 2.08 -5.07
C LEU A 106 -13.16 0.70 -4.94
N LEU A 107 -12.62 0.38 -3.77
CA LEU A 107 -12.01 -0.92 -3.51
C LEU A 107 -13.03 -2.05 -3.69
N GLU A 108 -14.25 -1.89 -3.16
CA GLU A 108 -15.35 -2.84 -3.33
C GLU A 108 -15.73 -3.01 -4.80
N GLU A 109 -15.87 -1.90 -5.53
CA GLU A 109 -16.19 -1.92 -6.97
C GLU A 109 -15.12 -2.69 -7.77
N LEU A 110 -13.84 -2.43 -7.51
CA LEU A 110 -12.74 -3.12 -8.19
C LEU A 110 -12.71 -4.63 -7.89
N LEU A 111 -13.01 -5.02 -6.63
CA LEU A 111 -13.07 -6.42 -6.22
C LEU A 111 -14.29 -7.12 -6.83
N ASP A 112 -15.46 -6.50 -6.79
CA ASP A 112 -16.71 -7.09 -7.32
C ASP A 112 -16.68 -7.29 -8.85
N GLU A 113 -15.93 -6.43 -9.56
CA GLU A 113 -15.68 -6.59 -11.00
C GLU A 113 -14.52 -7.55 -11.33
N GLY A 114 -13.87 -8.14 -10.34
CA GLY A 114 -12.73 -9.05 -10.54
C GLY A 114 -11.53 -8.40 -11.21
N LEU A 115 -11.29 -7.11 -10.94
CA LEU A 115 -10.23 -6.33 -11.58
C LEU A 115 -8.88 -6.42 -10.85
N LEU A 116 -8.84 -6.95 -9.63
CA LEU A 116 -7.64 -7.07 -8.81
C LEU A 116 -7.31 -8.55 -8.58
N ASP A 117 -6.03 -8.90 -8.72
CA ASP A 117 -5.51 -10.23 -8.41
C ASP A 117 -4.84 -10.24 -7.03
N TYR A 118 -4.31 -9.09 -6.59
CA TYR A 118 -3.67 -8.93 -5.28
C TYR A 118 -3.85 -7.53 -4.73
N VAL A 119 -4.07 -7.41 -3.43
CA VAL A 119 -4.12 -6.10 -2.76
C VAL A 119 -3.16 -6.07 -1.57
N ALA A 120 -2.24 -5.11 -1.55
CA ALA A 120 -1.44 -4.81 -0.37
C ALA A 120 -1.96 -3.54 0.29
N MET A 121 -2.53 -3.69 1.48
CA MET A 121 -3.10 -2.55 2.21
C MET A 121 -2.24 -2.19 3.43
N ASP A 122 -1.91 -0.92 3.52
CA ASP A 122 -1.16 -0.39 4.64
C ASP A 122 -2.06 -0.09 5.85
N ILE A 123 -1.81 -0.75 6.96
CA ILE A 123 -2.39 -0.46 8.28
C ILE A 123 -1.38 0.39 9.05
N LYS A 124 -1.71 1.66 9.30
CA LYS A 124 -0.72 2.61 9.79
C LYS A 124 -0.48 2.53 11.30
N ASN A 125 -1.52 2.28 12.11
CA ASN A 125 -1.42 2.11 13.56
C ASN A 125 -2.75 1.58 14.13
N CYS A 126 -2.84 1.41 15.47
CA CYS A 126 -4.10 1.23 16.17
C CYS A 126 -5.02 2.46 16.03
N PRO A 127 -6.35 2.33 16.19
CA PRO A 127 -7.32 3.37 15.85
C PRO A 127 -7.06 4.74 16.47
N ASN A 128 -6.68 4.77 17.76
CA ASN A 128 -6.43 6.02 18.49
C ASN A 128 -5.16 6.78 18.08
N LEU A 129 -4.19 6.11 17.47
CA LEU A 129 -2.95 6.71 16.96
C LEU A 129 -2.94 6.85 15.43
N TYR A 130 -3.99 6.38 14.75
CA TYR A 130 -4.01 6.30 13.29
C TYR A 130 -3.82 7.66 12.62
N ALA A 131 -4.58 8.68 13.04
CA ALA A 131 -4.50 10.02 12.47
C ALA A 131 -3.12 10.66 12.69
N GLU A 132 -2.56 10.57 13.90
CA GLU A 132 -1.22 11.06 14.23
C GLU A 132 -0.16 10.41 13.32
N THR A 133 -0.22 9.07 13.19
CA THR A 133 0.72 8.30 12.36
C THR A 133 0.62 8.66 10.88
N CYS A 134 -0.58 8.99 10.40
CA CYS A 134 -0.81 9.46 9.02
C CYS A 134 -0.47 10.94 8.80
N GLY A 135 -0.02 11.67 9.83
CA GLY A 135 0.25 13.12 9.74
C GLY A 135 -1.01 13.96 9.55
N LEU A 136 -2.15 13.52 10.08
CA LEU A 136 -3.46 14.15 9.95
C LEU A 136 -4.04 14.53 11.31
N LYS A 137 -4.92 15.55 11.34
CA LYS A 137 -5.70 15.88 12.53
C LYS A 137 -6.85 14.89 12.76
N PHE A 138 -7.38 14.34 11.69
CA PHE A 138 -8.51 13.42 11.70
C PHE A 138 -8.42 12.47 10.51
N ILE A 139 -8.84 11.22 10.71
CA ILE A 139 -9.05 10.21 9.67
C ILE A 139 -10.31 9.42 10.00
N ASN A 140 -11.08 9.08 8.97
CA ASN A 140 -12.22 8.20 9.13
C ASN A 140 -11.75 6.74 9.24
N VAL A 141 -11.55 6.26 10.47
CA VAL A 141 -11.10 4.88 10.73
C VAL A 141 -12.15 3.84 10.30
N ASP A 142 -13.42 4.20 10.21
CA ASP A 142 -14.46 3.27 9.77
C ASP A 142 -14.32 2.92 8.27
N ASN A 143 -13.80 3.82 7.44
CA ASN A 143 -13.42 3.48 6.07
C ASN A 143 -12.28 2.44 6.05
N ILE A 144 -11.29 2.60 6.92
CA ILE A 144 -10.19 1.62 7.06
C ILE A 144 -10.74 0.25 7.46
N LYS A 145 -11.63 0.20 8.45
CA LYS A 145 -12.29 -1.05 8.89
C LYS A 145 -13.10 -1.71 7.77
N LYS A 146 -13.84 -0.91 6.98
CA LYS A 146 -14.57 -1.41 5.80
C LYS A 146 -13.62 -2.04 4.79
N SER A 147 -12.53 -1.34 4.42
CA SER A 147 -11.52 -1.87 3.50
C SER A 147 -10.87 -3.15 4.01
N ILE A 148 -10.52 -3.22 5.31
CA ILE A 148 -10.03 -4.45 5.94
C ILE A 148 -11.05 -5.60 5.77
N SER A 149 -12.32 -5.34 6.09
CA SER A 149 -13.37 -6.35 5.97
C SER A 149 -13.58 -6.80 4.51
N LEU A 150 -13.53 -5.87 3.56
CA LEU A 150 -13.61 -6.20 2.12
C LEU A 150 -12.49 -7.13 1.69
N LEU A 151 -11.24 -6.82 2.07
CA LEU A 151 -10.09 -7.66 1.70
C LEU A 151 -10.17 -9.05 2.33
N ILE A 152 -10.52 -9.14 3.61
CA ILE A 152 -10.66 -10.43 4.30
C ILE A 152 -11.71 -11.33 3.64
N ASN A 153 -12.83 -10.74 3.16
CA ASN A 153 -13.98 -11.49 2.69
C ASN A 153 -14.04 -11.68 1.17
N LYS A 154 -13.47 -10.75 0.38
CA LYS A 154 -13.69 -10.69 -1.09
C LYS A 154 -12.39 -10.76 -1.90
N ALA A 155 -11.22 -10.32 -1.37
CA ALA A 155 -10.01 -10.27 -2.17
C ALA A 155 -9.53 -11.67 -2.58
N PRO A 156 -9.11 -11.87 -3.84
CA PRO A 156 -8.54 -13.15 -4.30
C PRO A 156 -7.28 -13.50 -3.49
N ASP A 157 -6.38 -12.53 -3.30
CA ASP A 157 -5.26 -12.60 -2.36
C ASP A 157 -4.91 -11.20 -1.86
N TYR A 158 -4.33 -11.12 -0.65
CA TYR A 158 -3.96 -9.84 -0.04
C TYR A 158 -2.91 -9.98 1.05
N GLU A 159 -2.27 -8.87 1.36
CA GLU A 159 -1.46 -8.68 2.57
C GLU A 159 -1.85 -7.38 3.27
N PHE A 160 -1.75 -7.36 4.60
CA PHE A 160 -1.63 -6.11 5.36
C PHE A 160 -0.17 -5.81 5.63
N ARG A 161 0.16 -4.51 5.64
CA ARG A 161 1.52 -4.04 5.91
C ARG A 161 1.52 -2.95 6.97
N THR A 162 2.49 -2.97 7.86
CA THR A 162 2.71 -1.89 8.82
C THR A 162 4.20 -1.55 8.86
N THR A 163 4.57 -0.35 8.42
CA THR A 163 5.94 0.16 8.56
C THR A 163 6.14 0.63 9.99
N LEU A 164 7.01 -0.03 10.72
CA LEU A 164 7.27 0.24 12.14
C LEU A 164 8.26 1.38 12.31
N VAL A 165 7.79 2.52 12.82
CA VAL A 165 8.57 3.72 13.12
C VAL A 165 8.49 3.98 14.63
N LYS A 166 9.63 4.09 15.31
CA LYS A 166 9.70 4.15 16.77
C LYS A 166 8.80 5.25 17.35
N GLU A 167 8.87 6.46 16.83
CA GLU A 167 8.15 7.63 17.32
C GLU A 167 6.63 7.48 17.30
N PHE A 168 6.11 6.58 16.46
CA PHE A 168 4.66 6.37 16.29
C PHE A 168 4.18 5.03 16.87
N HIS A 169 5.07 4.01 16.96
CA HIS A 169 4.65 2.65 17.28
C HIS A 169 5.07 2.16 18.67
N GLU A 170 6.01 2.84 19.36
CA GLU A 170 6.35 2.46 20.74
C GLU A 170 5.19 2.65 21.74
N ARG A 171 4.15 3.45 21.37
CA ARG A 171 2.92 3.66 22.15
C ARG A 171 1.72 2.88 21.60
N MET A 172 1.94 1.98 20.64
CA MET A 172 0.86 1.21 20.02
C MET A 172 0.17 0.32 21.05
N ASP A 173 -1.15 0.41 21.10
CA ASP A 173 -2.01 -0.54 21.81
C ASP A 173 -2.14 -1.81 20.96
N TYR A 174 -1.46 -2.89 21.36
CA TYR A 174 -1.41 -4.15 20.62
C TYR A 174 -2.78 -4.83 20.55
N ASP A 175 -3.60 -4.72 21.61
CA ASP A 175 -4.96 -5.29 21.63
C ASP A 175 -5.88 -4.53 20.68
N ALA A 176 -5.85 -3.20 20.69
CA ALA A 176 -6.63 -2.39 19.76
C ALA A 176 -6.17 -2.59 18.29
N PHE A 177 -4.86 -2.77 18.05
CA PHE A 177 -4.35 -3.08 16.72
C PHE A 177 -4.79 -4.47 16.25
N LYS A 178 -4.68 -5.49 17.11
CA LYS A 178 -5.17 -6.86 16.85
C LYS A 178 -6.66 -6.88 16.49
N GLU A 179 -7.50 -6.20 17.28
CA GLU A 179 -8.94 -6.14 16.99
C GLU A 179 -9.25 -5.42 15.68
N LEU A 180 -8.45 -4.40 15.31
CA LEU A 180 -8.61 -3.70 14.02
C LEU A 180 -8.44 -4.64 12.82
N ILE A 181 -7.46 -5.56 12.87
CA ILE A 181 -7.11 -6.47 11.77
C ILE A 181 -7.57 -7.91 12.02
N LYS A 182 -8.53 -8.10 12.90
CA LYS A 182 -9.06 -9.42 13.26
C LYS A 182 -9.60 -10.17 12.05
N GLY A 183 -9.15 -11.41 11.89
CA GLY A 183 -9.48 -12.27 10.74
C GLY A 183 -8.51 -12.12 9.56
N ALA A 184 -7.50 -11.27 9.67
CA ALA A 184 -6.45 -11.20 8.67
C ALA A 184 -5.74 -12.54 8.49
N LYS A 185 -5.33 -12.86 7.25
CA LYS A 185 -4.53 -14.05 6.94
C LYS A 185 -3.04 -13.76 7.00
N ARG A 186 -2.62 -12.57 6.57
CA ARG A 186 -1.21 -12.21 6.38
C ARG A 186 -0.94 -10.77 6.80
N LEU A 187 0.13 -10.57 7.57
CA LEU A 187 0.63 -9.26 7.99
C LEU A 187 2.15 -9.19 7.85
N PHE A 188 2.64 -8.16 7.20
CA PHE A 188 4.06 -7.81 7.18
C PHE A 188 4.35 -6.60 8.05
N LEU A 189 5.17 -6.78 9.06
CA LEU A 189 5.75 -5.71 9.86
C LEU A 189 7.05 -5.28 9.19
N GLN A 190 7.03 -4.10 8.56
CA GLN A 190 8.13 -3.62 7.73
C GLN A 190 9.06 -2.71 8.54
N LYS A 191 10.37 -2.96 8.40
CA LYS A 191 11.38 -2.08 8.95
C LYS A 191 11.35 -0.72 8.28
N PHE A 192 11.29 0.35 9.07
CA PHE A 192 11.49 1.70 8.56
C PHE A 192 12.97 1.94 8.27
N VAL A 193 13.27 2.63 7.19
CA VAL A 193 14.61 3.13 6.85
C VAL A 193 14.50 4.61 6.50
N ASP A 194 15.21 5.48 7.22
CA ASP A 194 15.23 6.92 6.89
C ASP A 194 16.02 7.15 5.59
N ARG A 195 15.30 7.30 4.49
CA ARG A 195 15.84 7.53 3.14
C ARG A 195 15.62 8.97 2.71
N GLU A 196 16.34 9.41 1.69
CA GLU A 196 16.28 10.79 1.17
C GLU A 196 14.86 11.25 0.81
N GLY A 197 14.01 10.35 0.30
CA GLY A 197 12.62 10.62 -0.06
C GLY A 197 11.64 10.78 1.09
N CYS A 198 12.05 10.55 2.37
CA CYS A 198 11.15 10.70 3.51
C CYS A 198 10.71 12.15 3.72
N ILE A 199 9.39 12.34 4.00
CA ILE A 199 8.82 13.67 4.28
C ILE A 199 9.48 14.30 5.51
N LYS A 200 9.70 13.52 6.58
CA LYS A 200 10.40 13.96 7.80
C LYS A 200 11.66 13.13 7.97
N LYS A 201 12.76 13.83 8.25
CA LYS A 201 14.06 13.22 8.54
C LYS A 201 14.26 12.99 10.04
N GLY A 202 15.22 12.11 10.37
CA GLY A 202 15.60 11.82 11.74
C GLY A 202 14.58 11.00 12.51
N LEU A 203 13.75 10.23 11.82
CA LEU A 203 12.91 9.21 12.42
C LEU A 203 13.69 7.90 12.56
N HIS A 204 13.30 7.08 13.53
CA HIS A 204 14.02 5.87 13.88
C HIS A 204 13.17 4.61 13.60
N GLU A 205 13.84 3.53 13.25
CA GLU A 205 13.25 2.21 13.19
C GLU A 205 12.87 1.69 14.58
N VAL A 206 11.88 0.83 14.66
CA VAL A 206 11.68 -0.03 15.83
C VAL A 206 12.76 -1.11 15.77
N ASP A 207 13.44 -1.37 16.85
CA ASP A 207 14.48 -2.40 16.86
C ASP A 207 13.90 -3.81 16.69
N VAL A 208 14.74 -4.75 16.26
CA VAL A 208 14.30 -6.11 15.90
C VAL A 208 13.70 -6.87 17.08
N VAL A 209 14.12 -6.58 18.33
CA VAL A 209 13.61 -7.26 19.52
C VAL A 209 12.17 -6.84 19.78
N GLU A 210 11.90 -5.54 19.75
CA GLU A 210 10.53 -5.01 19.92
C GLU A 210 9.63 -5.39 18.74
N ALA A 211 10.13 -5.34 17.50
CA ALA A 211 9.39 -5.82 16.33
C ALA A 211 9.06 -7.32 16.44
N SER A 212 9.97 -8.14 16.96
CA SER A 212 9.74 -9.57 17.20
C SER A 212 8.70 -9.82 18.28
N LYS A 213 8.68 -9.04 19.36
CA LYS A 213 7.64 -9.15 20.40
C LYS A 213 6.24 -8.89 19.82
N LEU A 214 6.10 -7.85 19.00
CA LEU A 214 4.83 -7.54 18.31
C LEU A 214 4.44 -8.68 17.36
N ARG A 215 5.40 -9.17 16.54
CA ARG A 215 5.16 -10.32 15.65
C ARG A 215 4.67 -11.53 16.44
N ASP A 216 5.38 -11.91 17.50
CA ASP A 216 5.07 -13.11 18.29
C ASP A 216 3.70 -12.97 18.98
N TYR A 217 3.38 -11.78 19.49
CA TYR A 217 2.06 -11.49 20.03
C TYR A 217 0.95 -11.69 18.96
N LEU A 218 1.11 -11.10 17.78
CA LEU A 218 0.11 -11.17 16.71
C LEU A 218 0.01 -12.55 16.07
N SER A 219 1.09 -13.33 16.04
CA SER A 219 1.11 -14.70 15.51
C SER A 219 0.21 -15.68 16.29
N GLY A 220 -0.22 -15.33 17.49
CA GLY A 220 -1.25 -16.06 18.22
C GLY A 220 -2.68 -15.89 17.63
N PHE A 221 -2.88 -14.95 16.71
CA PHE A 221 -4.20 -14.57 16.19
C PHE A 221 -4.27 -14.50 14.67
N ILE A 222 -3.13 -14.25 14.01
CA ILE A 222 -3.00 -14.13 12.55
C ILE A 222 -2.12 -15.27 12.05
N PRO A 223 -2.57 -16.06 11.06
CA PRO A 223 -1.84 -17.25 10.59
C PRO A 223 -0.42 -16.96 10.11
N GLU A 224 -0.22 -15.81 9.44
CA GLU A 224 1.08 -15.43 8.89
C GLU A 224 1.45 -14.01 9.30
N VAL A 225 2.45 -13.87 10.19
CA VAL A 225 3.03 -12.58 10.59
C VAL A 225 4.53 -12.61 10.39
N ASN A 226 5.02 -11.79 9.48
CA ASN A 226 6.42 -11.76 9.08
C ASN A 226 7.06 -10.40 9.34
N LEU A 227 8.35 -10.42 9.67
CA LEU A 227 9.21 -9.23 9.64
C LEU A 227 9.80 -9.08 8.24
N ARG A 228 9.73 -7.88 7.66
CA ARG A 228 10.30 -7.56 6.36
C ARG A 228 11.36 -6.46 6.51
N GLY A 229 12.61 -6.78 6.11
CA GLY A 229 13.73 -5.83 6.16
C GLY A 229 14.51 -5.78 7.48
N TYR A 230 14.20 -6.66 8.44
CA TYR A 230 14.91 -6.78 9.73
C TYR A 230 16.08 -7.75 9.65
#